data_a3dffb6714d728f1f935d6d566298465
#
_entry.id   a3dffb6714d728f1f935d6d566298465
#
_cell.length_a   1.000
_cell.length_b   1.000
_cell.length_c   1.000
_cell.angle_alpha   90.00
_cell.angle_beta   90.00
_cell.angle_gamma   90.00
#
_symmetry.space_group_name_H-M   'P 1'
#
loop_
_entity.id
_entity.type
_entity.pdbx_description
1 polymer ?
#
loop_
_entity_poly.entity_id
_entity_poly.type
_entity_poly.pdbx_seq_one_letter_code
_entity_poly.pdbx_strand_id
1 'polypeptide(L)'
;MNEDKILQMFFDIGRWTKAIEKGVLKDIRKDQLIRLTDEHTRMAMAYAMRRGKYEISPPHTAQIPKDNGEFRTVYVNEPMDRVVLGIANDLLFELMPEMLHSSCKSYQTGIGCGKVVTEVSHRMTETGNSGCLGWKSDLSKYFDSVPIRFIDEAFDKVEAKHGQSALIDVLR
;
A
#
# COMPACT_ATOMS: atom_id res chain seq x y z
N MET A 1 24.82 13.25 10.57
CA MET A 1 23.93 12.56 9.61
C MET A 1 22.59 12.42 10.28
N ASN A 2 21.54 13.03 9.72
CA ASN A 2 20.20 12.83 10.24
C ASN A 2 19.84 11.34 10.08
N GLU A 3 19.26 10.77 11.11
CA GLU A 3 18.85 9.38 11.15
C GLU A 3 17.61 9.20 10.26
N ASP A 4 17.67 8.28 9.29
CA ASP A 4 16.51 7.95 8.45
C ASP A 4 15.49 7.13 9.24
N LYS A 5 14.60 7.84 9.90
CA LYS A 5 13.58 7.26 10.79
C LYS A 5 12.56 6.40 10.03
N ILE A 6 12.17 6.83 8.82
CA ILE A 6 11.22 6.08 7.99
C ILE A 6 11.80 4.72 7.62
N LEU A 7 13.06 4.70 7.16
CA LEU A 7 13.76 3.47 6.81
C LEU A 7 13.94 2.55 8.02
N GLN A 8 14.21 3.10 9.20
CA GLN A 8 14.30 2.31 10.44
C GLN A 8 12.95 1.67 10.78
N MET A 9 11.86 2.45 10.74
CA MET A 9 10.50 1.93 10.95
C MET A 9 10.14 0.87 9.92
N PHE A 10 10.55 1.04 8.66
CA PHE A 10 10.33 0.06 7.61
C PHE A 10 11.01 -1.27 7.91
N PHE A 11 12.25 -1.26 8.41
CA PHE A 11 13.01 -2.46 8.75
C PHE A 11 12.75 -3.01 10.15
N ASP A 12 11.75 -2.49 10.88
CA ASP A 12 11.31 -3.09 12.13
C ASP A 12 10.87 -4.55 11.93
N ILE A 13 11.46 -5.48 12.73
CA ILE A 13 11.24 -6.92 12.56
C ILE A 13 9.77 -7.31 12.72
N GLY A 14 9.04 -6.62 13.59
CA GLY A 14 7.63 -6.90 13.82
C GLY A 14 6.78 -6.63 12.58
N ARG A 15 7.12 -5.61 11.79
CA ARG A 15 6.44 -5.32 10.51
C ARG A 15 6.67 -6.43 9.50
N TRP A 16 7.90 -6.86 9.35
CA TRP A 16 8.27 -7.94 8.43
C TRP A 16 7.62 -9.26 8.81
N THR A 17 7.65 -9.63 10.09
CA THR A 17 6.98 -10.83 10.60
C THR A 17 5.47 -10.78 10.33
N LYS A 18 4.83 -9.66 10.64
CA LYS A 18 3.39 -9.46 10.41
C LYS A 18 3.01 -9.53 8.93
N ALA A 19 3.83 -8.96 8.04
CA ALA A 19 3.60 -9.03 6.60
C ALA A 19 3.69 -10.47 6.08
N ILE A 20 4.64 -11.24 6.60
CA ILE A 20 4.82 -12.66 6.29
C ILE A 20 3.62 -13.50 6.77
N GLU A 21 3.13 -13.26 7.99
CA GLU A 21 1.99 -13.97 8.58
C GLU A 21 0.66 -13.66 7.88
N LYS A 22 0.46 -12.45 7.38
CA LYS A 22 -0.76 -12.05 6.65
C LYS A 22 -1.01 -12.84 5.36
N GLY A 23 -0.10 -13.69 4.94
CA GLY A 23 -0.30 -14.59 3.81
C GLY A 23 -0.34 -13.90 2.43
N VAL A 24 0.16 -12.66 2.34
CA VAL A 24 0.40 -11.95 1.07
C VAL A 24 1.38 -12.72 0.17
N LEU A 25 1.91 -13.82 0.67
CA LEU A 25 3.14 -14.46 0.19
C LEU A 25 2.93 -15.91 -0.26
N LYS A 26 1.72 -16.27 -0.68
CA LYS A 26 1.42 -17.64 -1.14
C LYS A 26 2.37 -18.15 -2.25
N ASP A 27 2.94 -17.22 -3.01
CA ASP A 27 3.81 -17.53 -4.15
C ASP A 27 5.30 -17.48 -3.79
N ILE A 28 5.65 -17.15 -2.54
CA ILE A 28 7.03 -17.13 -2.08
C ILE A 28 7.32 -18.44 -1.35
N ARG A 29 8.42 -19.09 -1.72
CA ARG A 29 8.85 -20.31 -1.04
C ARG A 29 9.24 -20.02 0.41
N LYS A 30 8.98 -21.01 1.28
CA LYS A 30 9.23 -20.87 2.72
C LYS A 30 10.69 -20.51 3.06
N ASP A 31 11.65 -21.02 2.30
CA ASP A 31 13.07 -20.68 2.48
C ASP A 31 13.39 -19.23 2.14
N GLN A 32 12.71 -18.64 1.15
CA GLN A 32 12.82 -17.22 0.83
C GLN A 32 12.20 -16.35 1.92
N LEU A 33 11.06 -16.77 2.48
CA LEU A 33 10.43 -16.09 3.61
C LEU A 33 11.31 -16.03 4.84
N ILE A 34 11.98 -17.15 5.17
CA ILE A 34 12.93 -17.22 6.29
C ILE A 34 14.07 -16.22 6.07
N ARG A 35 14.60 -16.11 4.85
CA ARG A 35 15.64 -15.12 4.53
C ARG A 35 15.19 -13.68 4.73
N LEU A 36 13.91 -13.37 4.50
CA LEU A 36 13.37 -12.02 4.71
C LEU A 36 13.32 -11.60 6.17
N THR A 37 13.22 -12.55 7.10
CA THR A 37 13.28 -12.29 8.54
C THR A 37 14.71 -12.28 9.06
N ASP A 38 15.68 -12.75 8.28
CA ASP A 38 17.08 -12.72 8.63
C ASP A 38 17.61 -11.28 8.74
N GLU A 39 18.32 -10.99 9.82
CA GLU A 39 18.85 -9.66 10.10
C GLU A 39 19.88 -9.20 9.04
N HIS A 40 20.77 -10.09 8.62
CA HIS A 40 21.79 -9.76 7.63
C HIS A 40 21.15 -9.38 6.29
N THR A 41 20.12 -10.13 5.87
CA THR A 41 19.37 -9.84 4.64
C THR A 41 18.71 -8.46 4.72
N ARG A 42 18.06 -8.13 5.83
CA ARG A 42 17.43 -6.84 6.04
C ARG A 42 18.44 -5.69 6.11
N MET A 43 19.57 -5.89 6.79
CA MET A 43 20.65 -4.91 6.82
C MET A 43 21.27 -4.67 5.44
N ALA A 44 21.49 -5.73 4.66
CA ALA A 44 22.00 -5.62 3.30
C ALA A 44 21.03 -4.83 2.39
N MET A 45 19.73 -5.09 2.52
CA MET A 45 18.68 -4.34 1.80
C MET A 45 18.67 -2.87 2.22
N ALA A 46 18.70 -2.59 3.52
CA ALA A 46 18.74 -1.21 4.03
C ALA A 46 19.99 -0.45 3.53
N TYR A 47 21.12 -1.14 3.48
CA TYR A 47 22.35 -0.57 2.93
C TYR A 47 22.23 -0.28 1.43
N ALA A 48 21.63 -1.20 0.67
CA ALA A 48 21.41 -1.02 -0.78
C ALA A 48 20.46 0.17 -1.04
N MET A 49 19.37 0.31 -0.28
CA MET A 49 18.44 1.43 -0.38
C MET A 49 19.15 2.77 -0.11
N ARG A 50 19.91 2.89 0.99
CA ARG A 50 20.67 4.09 1.32
C ARG A 50 21.71 4.49 0.27
N ARG A 51 22.14 3.56 -0.55
CA ARG A 51 23.12 3.78 -1.63
C ARG A 51 22.46 3.99 -2.99
N GLY A 52 21.14 4.03 -3.07
CA GLY A 52 20.41 4.10 -4.34
C GLY A 52 20.69 2.90 -5.26
N LYS A 53 20.94 1.71 -4.68
CA LYS A 53 21.24 0.47 -5.41
C LYS A 53 20.13 -0.57 -5.30
N TYR A 54 19.06 -0.24 -4.61
CA TYR A 54 17.88 -1.08 -4.54
C TYR A 54 16.83 -0.49 -5.47
N GLU A 55 16.38 -1.29 -6.41
CA GLU A 55 15.36 -0.91 -7.39
C GLU A 55 14.24 -1.94 -7.36
N ILE A 56 13.01 -1.48 -7.46
CA ILE A 56 11.83 -2.34 -7.64
C ILE A 56 11.81 -2.78 -9.10
N SER A 57 11.70 -4.09 -9.31
CA SER A 57 11.67 -4.66 -10.66
C SER A 57 10.42 -4.23 -11.42
N PRO A 58 10.52 -3.95 -12.72
CA PRO A 58 9.33 -3.69 -13.52
C PRO A 58 8.32 -4.84 -13.42
N PRO A 59 7.03 -4.55 -13.17
CA PRO A 59 6.03 -5.59 -13.07
C PRO A 59 5.79 -6.26 -14.43
N HIS A 60 5.48 -7.55 -14.42
CA HIS A 60 4.97 -8.23 -15.60
C HIS A 60 3.45 -8.07 -15.71
N THR A 61 2.91 -8.17 -16.92
CA THR A 61 1.47 -8.09 -17.17
C THR A 61 0.83 -9.46 -17.14
N ALA A 62 -0.37 -9.53 -16.53
CA ALA A 62 -1.23 -10.72 -16.59
C ALA A 62 -2.64 -10.31 -17.03
N GLN A 63 -3.36 -11.23 -17.67
CA GLN A 63 -4.74 -11.02 -18.10
C GLN A 63 -5.69 -11.76 -17.17
N ILE A 64 -6.62 -11.04 -16.55
CA ILE A 64 -7.65 -11.63 -15.69
C ILE A 64 -9.01 -11.53 -16.40
N PRO A 65 -9.75 -12.65 -16.58
CA PRO A 65 -11.06 -12.60 -17.18
C PRO A 65 -12.05 -11.84 -16.31
N LYS A 66 -12.92 -11.04 -16.94
CA LYS A 66 -14.06 -10.37 -16.32
C LYS A 66 -15.32 -11.19 -16.54
N ASP A 67 -16.36 -10.96 -15.74
CA ASP A 67 -17.66 -11.62 -15.84
C ASP A 67 -18.36 -11.42 -17.19
N ASN A 68 -18.05 -10.31 -17.89
CA ASN A 68 -18.59 -9.98 -19.22
C ASN A 68 -17.82 -10.60 -20.40
N GLY A 69 -16.85 -11.47 -20.14
CA GLY A 69 -16.02 -12.10 -21.16
C GLY A 69 -14.84 -11.27 -21.66
N GLU A 70 -14.70 -10.02 -21.20
CA GLU A 70 -13.49 -9.22 -21.47
C GLU A 70 -12.33 -9.62 -20.55
N PHE A 71 -11.13 -9.15 -20.87
CA PHE A 71 -9.97 -9.30 -20.02
C PHE A 71 -9.58 -7.97 -19.37
N ARG A 72 -9.07 -8.05 -18.13
CA ARG A 72 -8.41 -6.97 -17.44
C ARG A 72 -6.91 -7.24 -17.41
N THR A 73 -6.13 -6.29 -17.91
CA THR A 73 -4.68 -6.31 -17.72
C THR A 73 -4.37 -5.89 -16.29
N VAL A 74 -3.58 -6.67 -15.60
CA VAL A 74 -3.04 -6.35 -14.27
C VAL A 74 -1.54 -6.40 -14.30
N TYR A 75 -0.92 -5.58 -13.46
CA TYR A 75 0.53 -5.52 -13.29
C TYR A 75 0.90 -6.30 -12.03
N VAL A 76 1.78 -7.28 -12.16
CA VAL A 76 2.17 -8.18 -11.09
C VAL A 76 3.65 -7.99 -10.81
N ASN A 77 3.97 -7.48 -9.64
CA ASN A 77 5.35 -7.31 -9.20
C ASN A 77 5.96 -8.65 -8.78
N GLU A 78 7.28 -8.72 -8.82
CA GLU A 78 8.02 -9.85 -8.29
C GLU A 78 7.66 -10.12 -6.83
N PRO A 79 7.66 -11.38 -6.37
CA PRO A 79 7.21 -11.74 -5.03
C PRO A 79 7.88 -10.93 -3.91
N MET A 80 9.20 -10.68 -4.03
CA MET A 80 9.95 -9.89 -3.06
C MET A 80 9.52 -8.43 -3.03
N ASP A 81 9.32 -7.83 -4.21
CA ASP A 81 8.89 -6.45 -4.34
C ASP A 81 7.47 -6.25 -3.80
N ARG A 82 6.61 -7.26 -3.93
CA ARG A 82 5.27 -7.23 -3.31
C ARG A 82 5.34 -7.14 -1.78
N VAL A 83 6.32 -7.81 -1.15
CA VAL A 83 6.54 -7.68 0.29
C VAL A 83 6.98 -6.27 0.66
N VAL A 84 7.99 -5.76 -0.04
CA VAL A 84 8.51 -4.40 0.17
C VAL A 84 7.41 -3.38 0.01
N LEU A 85 6.67 -3.43 -1.10
CA LEU A 85 5.57 -2.51 -1.39
C LEU A 85 4.42 -2.64 -0.36
N GLY A 86 4.10 -3.86 0.08
CA GLY A 86 3.07 -4.09 1.10
C GLY A 86 3.44 -3.49 2.46
N ILE A 87 4.70 -3.68 2.90
CA ILE A 87 5.19 -3.10 4.15
C ILE A 87 5.28 -1.57 4.03
N ALA A 88 5.75 -1.05 2.90
CA ALA A 88 5.83 0.38 2.64
C ALA A 88 4.43 1.02 2.67
N ASN A 89 3.45 0.39 2.03
CA ASN A 89 2.06 0.85 2.04
C ASN A 89 1.48 0.93 3.46
N ASP A 90 1.62 -0.14 4.26
CA ASP A 90 1.15 -0.17 5.66
C ASP A 90 1.84 0.94 6.48
N LEU A 91 3.14 1.18 6.26
CA LEU A 91 3.89 2.24 6.92
C LEU A 91 3.44 3.64 6.51
N LEU A 92 3.23 3.89 5.22
CA LEU A 92 2.76 5.20 4.73
C LEU A 92 1.39 5.56 5.30
N PHE A 93 0.46 4.62 5.40
CA PHE A 93 -0.83 4.84 6.07
C PHE A 93 -0.68 5.19 7.55
N GLU A 94 0.31 4.61 8.23
CA GLU A 94 0.59 4.93 9.64
C GLU A 94 1.22 6.31 9.81
N LEU A 95 2.14 6.70 8.92
CA LEU A 95 2.83 7.98 8.97
C LEU A 95 1.91 9.16 8.62
N MET A 96 0.93 8.94 7.73
CA MET A 96 0.09 9.99 7.16
C MET A 96 -1.40 9.64 7.23
N PRO A 97 -1.95 9.35 8.42
CA PRO A 97 -3.36 8.99 8.56
C PRO A 97 -4.29 10.13 8.13
N GLU A 98 -3.85 11.37 8.22
CA GLU A 98 -4.60 12.56 7.83
C GLU A 98 -4.74 12.75 6.31
N MET A 99 -3.99 12.03 5.49
CA MET A 99 -4.14 12.07 4.02
C MET A 99 -5.43 11.40 3.56
N LEU A 100 -6.03 10.57 4.39
CA LEU A 100 -7.29 9.92 4.08
C LEU A 100 -8.46 10.73 4.66
N HIS A 101 -9.35 11.17 3.77
CA HIS A 101 -10.61 11.78 4.22
C HIS A 101 -11.43 10.76 5.02
N SER A 102 -12.13 11.19 6.06
CA SER A 102 -12.92 10.33 6.96
C SER A 102 -14.00 9.49 6.24
N SER A 103 -14.47 9.97 5.09
CA SER A 103 -15.41 9.23 4.25
C SER A 103 -14.75 8.19 3.34
N CYS A 104 -13.42 8.19 3.21
CA CYS A 104 -12.71 7.15 2.48
C CYS A 104 -12.70 5.87 3.33
N LYS A 105 -13.39 4.83 2.86
CA LYS A 105 -13.48 3.55 3.58
C LYS A 105 -12.69 2.44 2.89
N SER A 106 -12.17 2.69 1.69
CA SER A 106 -11.42 1.72 0.90
C SER A 106 -9.98 1.59 1.37
N TYR A 107 -9.44 0.39 1.24
CA TYR A 107 -8.03 0.05 1.51
C TYR A 107 -7.54 0.32 2.94
N GLN A 108 -8.45 0.51 3.90
CA GLN A 108 -8.09 0.74 5.30
C GLN A 108 -8.16 -0.55 6.12
N THR A 109 -7.16 -0.76 6.96
CA THR A 109 -7.10 -1.90 7.87
C THR A 109 -8.27 -1.85 8.85
N GLY A 110 -9.01 -2.97 8.99
CA GLY A 110 -10.14 -3.07 9.91
C GLY A 110 -11.46 -2.47 9.42
N ILE A 111 -11.50 -1.96 8.17
CA ILE A 111 -12.73 -1.48 7.54
C ILE A 111 -13.10 -2.43 6.39
N GLY A 112 -14.02 -3.35 6.66
CA GLY A 112 -14.60 -4.25 5.64
C GLY A 112 -15.95 -3.78 5.13
N CYS A 113 -16.41 -4.34 4.02
CA CYS A 113 -17.70 -4.01 3.40
C CYS A 113 -18.87 -4.07 4.39
N GLY A 114 -18.91 -5.08 5.28
CA GLY A 114 -19.98 -5.20 6.28
C GLY A 114 -20.08 -3.99 7.21
N LYS A 115 -18.93 -3.48 7.68
CA LYS A 115 -18.89 -2.28 8.53
C LYS A 115 -19.40 -1.03 7.80
N VAL A 116 -19.03 -0.89 6.53
CA VAL A 116 -19.49 0.23 5.70
C VAL A 116 -20.99 0.15 5.46
N VAL A 117 -21.52 -1.03 5.13
CA VAL A 117 -22.97 -1.25 4.94
C VAL A 117 -23.74 -0.92 6.21
N THR A 118 -23.26 -1.37 7.38
CA THR A 118 -23.89 -1.06 8.67
C THR A 118 -23.90 0.45 8.93
N GLU A 119 -22.78 1.16 8.68
CA GLU A 119 -22.70 2.61 8.87
C GLU A 119 -23.67 3.35 7.95
N VAL A 120 -23.74 2.97 6.67
CA VAL A 120 -24.66 3.57 5.70
C VAL A 120 -26.12 3.30 6.09
N SER A 121 -26.46 2.06 6.48
CA SER A 121 -27.81 1.69 6.92
C SER A 121 -28.24 2.49 8.15
N HIS A 122 -27.34 2.67 9.13
CA HIS A 122 -27.62 3.47 10.31
C HIS A 122 -27.93 4.93 9.97
N ARG A 123 -27.11 5.56 9.12
CA ARG A 123 -27.36 6.93 8.64
C ARG A 123 -28.70 7.08 7.91
N MET A 124 -29.05 6.09 7.07
CA MET A 124 -30.35 6.07 6.38
C MET A 124 -31.51 5.99 7.36
N THR A 125 -31.37 5.22 8.45
CA THR A 125 -32.40 5.10 9.48
C THR A 125 -32.54 6.38 10.30
N GLU A 126 -31.44 7.04 10.64
CA GLU A 126 -31.44 8.31 11.40
C GLU A 126 -32.12 9.45 10.64
N THR A 127 -31.98 9.49 9.33
CA THR A 127 -32.63 10.50 8.48
C THR A 127 -34.12 10.24 8.24
N GLY A 128 -34.66 9.16 8.83
CA GLY A 128 -36.07 8.79 8.77
C GLY A 128 -36.60 8.73 7.36
N ASN A 129 -36.52 7.66 6.69
CA ASN A 129 -37.07 7.27 5.35
C ASN A 129 -37.57 8.35 4.36
N SER A 130 -37.55 9.62 4.74
CA SER A 130 -38.03 10.74 3.95
C SER A 130 -36.90 11.33 3.09
N GLY A 131 -36.57 10.64 1.98
CA GLY A 131 -35.86 11.27 0.89
C GLY A 131 -34.35 11.16 0.88
N CYS A 132 -33.76 10.03 1.29
CA CYS A 132 -32.35 9.76 0.99
C CYS A 132 -32.17 9.55 -0.53
N LEU A 133 -31.41 10.44 -1.16
CA LEU A 133 -30.95 10.24 -2.54
C LEU A 133 -29.58 9.61 -2.52
N GLY A 134 -29.42 8.45 -3.16
CA GLY A 134 -28.14 7.80 -3.41
C GLY A 134 -27.61 8.15 -4.79
N TRP A 135 -26.35 8.56 -4.86
CA TRP A 135 -25.65 8.75 -6.12
C TRP A 135 -24.44 7.83 -6.19
N LYS A 136 -24.29 7.12 -7.31
CA LYS A 136 -23.14 6.24 -7.57
C LYS A 136 -22.37 6.74 -8.77
N SER A 137 -21.07 6.95 -8.62
CA SER A 137 -20.15 7.27 -9.72
C SER A 137 -18.95 6.36 -9.68
N ASP A 138 -18.32 6.18 -10.83
CA ASP A 138 -17.06 5.48 -10.99
C ASP A 138 -16.15 6.27 -11.94
N LEU A 139 -14.85 6.26 -11.63
CA LEU A 139 -13.84 6.93 -12.44
C LEU A 139 -13.23 5.91 -13.40
N SER A 140 -13.57 6.04 -14.70
CA SER A 140 -12.99 5.18 -15.73
C SER A 140 -11.47 5.32 -15.77
N LYS A 141 -10.76 4.18 -15.79
CA LYS A 141 -9.30 4.11 -15.87
C LYS A 141 -8.58 4.98 -14.81
N TYR A 142 -9.15 5.04 -13.60
CA TYR A 142 -8.61 5.90 -12.53
C TYR A 142 -7.11 5.74 -12.34
N PHE A 143 -6.63 4.52 -12.14
CA PHE A 143 -5.20 4.27 -11.87
C PHE A 143 -4.28 4.66 -13.05
N ASP A 144 -4.74 4.46 -14.28
CA ASP A 144 -3.98 4.84 -15.48
C ASP A 144 -3.99 6.36 -15.70
N SER A 145 -4.86 7.09 -14.99
CA SER A 145 -5.10 8.53 -15.19
C SER A 145 -4.49 9.40 -14.08
N VAL A 146 -3.95 8.79 -13.01
CA VAL A 146 -3.30 9.54 -11.93
C VAL A 146 -1.97 10.12 -12.42
N PRO A 147 -1.82 11.45 -12.51
CA PRO A 147 -0.56 12.05 -12.89
C PRO A 147 0.53 11.75 -11.87
N ILE A 148 1.71 11.36 -12.33
CA ILE A 148 2.87 11.04 -11.47
C ILE A 148 3.17 12.16 -10.48
N ARG A 149 3.03 13.43 -10.90
CA ARG A 149 3.23 14.59 -10.02
C ARG A 149 2.45 14.54 -8.70
N PHE A 150 1.24 13.95 -8.68
CA PHE A 150 0.47 13.84 -7.44
C PHE A 150 1.04 12.78 -6.50
N ILE A 151 1.68 11.77 -7.06
CA ILE A 151 2.41 10.76 -6.28
C ILE A 151 3.65 11.40 -5.66
N ASP A 152 4.41 12.17 -6.46
CA ASP A 152 5.57 12.92 -5.97
C ASP A 152 5.19 13.92 -4.88
N GLU A 153 4.12 14.72 -5.08
CA GLU A 153 3.61 15.64 -4.08
C GLU A 153 3.17 14.93 -2.78
N ALA A 154 2.67 13.70 -2.87
CA ALA A 154 2.33 12.92 -1.69
C ALA A 154 3.60 12.49 -0.94
N PHE A 155 4.63 12.04 -1.63
CA PHE A 155 5.91 11.71 -1.04
C PHE A 155 6.61 12.93 -0.44
N ASP A 156 6.56 14.08 -1.11
CA ASP A 156 7.09 15.34 -0.57
C ASP A 156 6.44 15.72 0.77
N LYS A 157 5.13 15.49 0.93
CA LYS A 157 4.43 15.71 2.22
C LYS A 157 4.91 14.75 3.31
N VAL A 158 5.17 13.49 2.95
CA VAL A 158 5.74 12.51 3.90
C VAL A 158 7.11 12.99 4.37
N GLU A 159 7.98 13.37 3.45
CA GLU A 159 9.34 13.81 3.74
C GLU A 159 9.38 15.16 4.49
N ALA A 160 8.49 16.09 4.17
CA ALA A 160 8.35 17.35 4.90
C ALA A 160 7.99 17.14 6.38
N LYS A 161 7.20 16.10 6.67
CA LYS A 161 6.75 15.80 8.04
C LYS A 161 7.73 14.91 8.82
N HIS A 162 8.33 13.94 8.16
CA HIS A 162 9.11 12.88 8.80
C HIS A 162 10.61 12.88 8.47
N GLY A 163 11.03 13.72 7.53
CA GLY A 163 12.39 13.80 7.00
C GLY A 163 12.61 12.94 5.75
N GLN A 164 13.67 13.22 5.02
CA GLN A 164 14.07 12.47 3.82
C GLN A 164 14.36 11.01 4.16
N SER A 165 14.03 10.11 3.22
CA SER A 165 14.21 8.69 3.42
C SER A 165 14.57 7.95 2.14
N ALA A 166 15.59 7.09 2.24
CA ALA A 166 15.96 6.18 1.16
C ALA A 166 14.84 5.21 0.76
N LEU A 167 13.85 4.94 1.63
CA LEU A 167 12.66 4.20 1.26
C LEU A 167 11.80 5.00 0.28
N ILE A 168 11.62 6.29 0.52
CA ILE A 168 10.84 7.16 -0.38
C ILE A 168 11.52 7.27 -1.74
N ASP A 169 12.87 7.38 -1.77
CA ASP A 169 13.63 7.38 -3.02
C ASP A 169 13.43 6.10 -3.85
N VAL A 170 13.27 4.94 -3.19
CA VAL A 170 12.97 3.66 -3.86
C VAL A 170 11.54 3.60 -4.42
N LEU A 171 10.61 4.33 -3.81
CA LEU A 171 9.19 4.32 -4.21
C LEU A 171 8.87 5.36 -5.31
N ARG A 172 9.76 6.31 -5.56
CA ARG A 172 9.69 7.28 -6.68
C ARG A 172 10.14 6.66 -8.00
#